data_a98f355ec890fd37ec968c17d5067148
#
_entry.id   a98f355ec890fd37ec968c17d5067148
#
_cell.length_a   1.000
_cell.length_b   1.000
_cell.length_c   1.000
_cell.angle_alpha   90.00
_cell.angle_beta   90.00
_cell.angle_gamma   90.00
#
_symmetry.space_group_name_H-M   'P 1'
#
loop_
_entity.id
_entity.type
_entity.pdbx_description
1 polymer ?
#
loop_
_entity_poly.entity_id
_entity_poly.type
_entity_poly.pdbx_seq_one_letter_code
_entity_poly.pdbx_strand_id
1 'polypeptide(L)'
;MNEIGGYFQLELNYNNENAFPFQYSELLNSGRYAFEYLILNLPNKPSLIWLPWYTCEVMLEPLLRLGINYDFYKINSNLEISSLPKIGNNEYIIINNYFGIKDKYIDKMSSILGDKMIIDNSQALFYNNKFGLKSFYSFRKFVGVPDGGMAITKDRNKIVLDKSISYDKISHLLCRIDLDASSGYQNYKKNENNISNIGIHSMSVSYTHLRAHETVL
;
A
#
# COMPACT_ATOMS: atom_id res chain seq x y z
N MET A 1 -18.28 -26.73 -14.83
CA MET A 1 -18.31 -28.11 -14.31
C MET A 1 -17.85 -28.00 -12.87
N ASN A 2 -18.67 -28.38 -11.88
CA ASN A 2 -18.21 -28.41 -10.49
C ASN A 2 -17.40 -29.69 -10.31
N GLU A 3 -16.14 -29.56 -9.97
CA GLU A 3 -15.29 -30.70 -9.63
C GLU A 3 -15.72 -31.29 -8.29
N ILE A 4 -15.96 -32.61 -8.28
CA ILE A 4 -16.35 -33.35 -7.07
C ILE A 4 -15.23 -34.36 -6.77
N GLY A 5 -14.55 -34.14 -5.65
CA GLY A 5 -13.42 -34.94 -5.23
C GLY A 5 -12.08 -34.31 -5.54
N GLY A 6 -10.98 -34.94 -5.13
CA GLY A 6 -9.63 -34.45 -5.29
C GLY A 6 -8.87 -34.43 -3.95
N TYR A 7 -7.90 -33.55 -3.82
CA TYR A 7 -7.17 -33.32 -2.56
C TYR A 7 -7.69 -32.06 -1.86
N PHE A 8 -7.47 -31.96 -0.57
CA PHE A 8 -7.92 -30.83 0.22
C PHE A 8 -7.13 -29.56 -0.12
N GLN A 9 -7.80 -28.41 -0.07
CA GLN A 9 -7.15 -27.11 -0.14
C GLN A 9 -6.36 -26.83 1.15
N LEU A 10 -5.51 -25.82 1.12
CA LEU A 10 -4.86 -25.32 2.34
C LEU A 10 -5.92 -24.89 3.36
N GLU A 11 -5.92 -25.52 4.52
CA GLU A 11 -6.86 -25.22 5.60
C GLU A 11 -6.36 -23.99 6.35
N LEU A 12 -7.01 -22.85 6.09
CA LEU A 12 -6.82 -21.60 6.79
C LEU A 12 -8.15 -21.23 7.48
N ASN A 13 -8.07 -20.71 8.70
CA ASN A 13 -9.26 -20.27 9.40
C ASN A 13 -9.96 -19.15 8.64
N TYR A 14 -11.20 -19.40 8.21
CA TYR A 14 -12.01 -18.42 7.50
C TYR A 14 -12.74 -17.54 8.52
N ASN A 15 -12.41 -16.25 8.53
CA ASN A 15 -13.11 -15.28 9.36
C ASN A 15 -13.89 -14.31 8.45
N ASN A 16 -15.22 -14.36 8.52
CA ASN A 16 -16.13 -13.53 7.72
C ASN A 16 -16.23 -12.07 8.19
N GLU A 17 -15.61 -11.74 9.31
CA GLU A 17 -15.68 -10.38 9.84
C GLU A 17 -14.79 -9.43 9.02
N ASN A 18 -15.37 -8.30 8.61
CA ASN A 18 -14.65 -7.20 7.97
C ASN A 18 -13.67 -6.58 8.97
N ALA A 19 -12.50 -7.15 9.07
CA ALA A 19 -11.53 -6.86 10.11
C ALA A 19 -10.68 -5.60 9.88
N PHE A 20 -10.86 -4.85 8.76
CA PHE A 20 -10.25 -3.52 8.63
C PHE A 20 -11.24 -2.44 9.02
N PRO A 21 -10.99 -1.70 10.10
CA PRO A 21 -11.89 -0.67 10.61
C PRO A 21 -11.86 0.63 9.78
N PHE A 22 -11.18 0.62 8.62
CA PHE A 22 -11.02 1.82 7.82
C PHE A 22 -12.18 1.98 6.83
N GLN A 23 -13.01 2.96 7.06
CA GLN A 23 -13.98 3.42 6.05
C GLN A 23 -13.25 3.90 4.81
N TYR A 24 -13.89 3.75 3.64
CA TYR A 24 -13.36 4.21 2.33
C TYR A 24 -12.06 3.49 1.88
N SER A 25 -11.78 2.30 2.40
CA SER A 25 -10.62 1.52 2.00
C SER A 25 -10.88 0.65 0.77
N GLU A 26 -9.85 0.52 -0.09
CA GLU A 26 -9.78 -0.43 -1.17
C GLU A 26 -8.54 -1.30 -1.00
N LEU A 27 -8.70 -2.62 -1.15
CA LEU A 27 -7.61 -3.58 -1.00
C LEU A 27 -6.99 -3.91 -2.35
N LEU A 28 -5.72 -3.62 -2.51
CA LEU A 28 -4.94 -3.73 -3.74
C LEU A 28 -3.84 -4.79 -3.60
N ASN A 29 -3.33 -5.24 -4.74
CA ASN A 29 -2.28 -6.25 -4.80
C ASN A 29 -0.89 -5.78 -4.31
N SER A 30 -0.66 -4.49 -4.08
CA SER A 30 0.55 -3.98 -3.41
C SER A 30 0.38 -2.53 -2.94
N GLY A 31 1.29 -2.06 -2.08
CA GLY A 31 1.36 -0.65 -1.67
C GLY A 31 1.63 0.31 -2.83
N ARG A 32 2.44 -0.11 -3.82
CA ARG A 32 2.70 0.62 -5.06
C ARG A 32 1.43 0.86 -5.85
N TYR A 33 0.63 -0.18 -6.04
CA TYR A 33 -0.65 -0.08 -6.73
C TYR A 33 -1.74 0.59 -5.88
N ALA A 34 -1.65 0.54 -4.56
CA ALA A 34 -2.49 1.35 -3.69
C ALA A 34 -2.23 2.85 -3.89
N PHE A 35 -0.97 3.25 -4.04
CA PHE A 35 -0.61 4.63 -4.39
C PHE A 35 -1.12 5.01 -5.79
N GLU A 36 -0.92 4.16 -6.78
CA GLU A 36 -1.44 4.38 -8.15
C GLU A 36 -2.96 4.51 -8.17
N TYR A 37 -3.66 3.66 -7.44
CA TYR A 37 -5.12 3.74 -7.28
C TYR A 37 -5.57 5.07 -6.69
N LEU A 38 -4.85 5.58 -5.67
CA LEU A 38 -5.15 6.91 -5.12
C LEU A 38 -5.02 8.01 -6.18
N ILE A 39 -3.96 7.99 -6.97
CA ILE A 39 -3.72 8.98 -8.02
C ILE A 39 -4.85 8.95 -9.06
N LEU A 40 -5.29 7.78 -9.49
CA LEU A 40 -6.35 7.62 -10.47
C LEU A 40 -7.74 8.03 -9.94
N ASN A 41 -7.89 8.07 -8.62
CA ASN A 41 -9.13 8.52 -7.96
C ASN A 41 -9.09 9.99 -7.52
N LEU A 42 -8.02 10.73 -7.80
CA LEU A 42 -8.01 12.18 -7.57
C LEU A 42 -9.01 12.89 -8.52
N PRO A 43 -9.60 13.99 -8.11
CA PRO A 43 -10.57 14.72 -8.92
C PRO A 43 -10.06 15.12 -10.30
N ASN A 44 -8.77 15.43 -10.39
CA ASN A 44 -8.08 15.72 -11.65
C ASN A 44 -6.71 15.07 -11.64
N LYS A 45 -6.18 14.75 -12.83
CA LYS A 45 -4.80 14.28 -12.97
C LYS A 45 -3.84 15.34 -12.41
N PRO A 46 -2.99 15.01 -11.41
CA PRO A 46 -2.04 15.96 -10.85
C PRO A 46 -1.09 16.53 -11.90
N SER A 47 -0.78 17.81 -11.80
CA SER A 47 0.29 18.44 -12.58
C SER A 47 1.67 18.13 -12.01
N LEU A 48 1.76 17.99 -10.69
CA LEU A 48 2.99 17.66 -9.97
C LEU A 48 2.67 16.93 -8.65
N ILE A 49 3.51 15.99 -8.28
CA ILE A 49 3.50 15.38 -6.95
C ILE A 49 4.88 15.57 -6.29
N TRP A 50 4.87 16.19 -5.11
CA TRP A 50 6.05 16.39 -4.28
C TRP A 50 6.35 15.15 -3.43
N LEU A 51 7.58 14.67 -3.47
CA LEU A 51 8.06 13.49 -2.74
C LEU A 51 9.18 13.88 -1.76
N PRO A 52 9.33 13.21 -0.61
CA PRO A 52 10.52 13.41 0.19
C PRO A 52 11.74 12.79 -0.50
N TRP A 53 12.90 13.43 -0.36
CA TRP A 53 14.18 12.87 -0.86
C TRP A 53 14.46 11.48 -0.29
N TYR A 54 14.07 11.23 0.96
CA TYR A 54 14.21 9.94 1.60
C TYR A 54 12.94 9.12 1.38
N THR A 55 12.81 8.57 0.19
CA THR A 55 11.70 7.67 -0.18
C THR A 55 12.21 6.46 -0.96
N CYS A 56 11.39 5.43 -1.08
CA CYS A 56 11.71 4.25 -1.87
C CYS A 56 11.56 4.57 -3.37
N GLU A 57 12.52 4.15 -4.18
CA GLU A 57 12.52 4.37 -5.63
C GLU A 57 11.25 3.86 -6.33
N VAL A 58 10.66 2.77 -5.83
CA VAL A 58 9.41 2.20 -6.36
C VAL A 58 8.23 3.18 -6.33
N MET A 59 8.32 4.27 -5.55
CA MET A 59 7.32 5.34 -5.53
C MET A 59 7.26 6.14 -6.84
N LEU A 60 8.33 6.11 -7.61
CA LEU A 60 8.39 6.79 -8.91
C LEU A 60 7.66 6.02 -10.02
N GLU A 61 7.55 4.69 -9.90
CA GLU A 61 6.97 3.86 -10.95
C GLU A 61 5.53 4.25 -11.33
N PRO A 62 4.58 4.46 -10.37
CA PRO A 62 3.24 4.92 -10.70
C PRO A 62 3.24 6.29 -11.39
N LEU A 63 4.11 7.21 -10.97
CA LEU A 63 4.19 8.55 -11.53
C LEU A 63 4.67 8.52 -12.98
N LEU A 64 5.72 7.75 -13.24
CA LEU A 64 6.28 7.56 -14.60
C LEU A 64 5.25 6.89 -15.51
N ARG A 65 4.58 5.84 -15.05
CA ARG A 65 3.56 5.10 -15.80
C ARG A 65 2.35 5.97 -16.17
N LEU A 66 1.95 6.85 -15.25
CA LEU A 66 0.82 7.76 -15.46
C LEU A 66 1.23 9.09 -16.15
N GLY A 67 2.52 9.31 -16.41
CA GLY A 67 3.03 10.54 -16.99
C GLY A 67 2.74 11.77 -16.10
N ILE A 68 3.02 11.65 -14.80
CA ILE A 68 2.85 12.72 -13.82
C ILE A 68 4.22 13.27 -13.45
N ASN A 69 4.37 14.59 -13.48
CA ASN A 69 5.59 15.22 -13.03
C ASN A 69 5.77 15.07 -11.52
N TYR A 70 7.00 14.98 -11.08
CA TYR A 70 7.34 14.92 -9.66
C TYR A 70 8.57 15.76 -9.36
N ASP A 71 8.67 16.22 -8.12
CA ASP A 71 9.86 16.89 -7.60
C ASP A 71 10.05 16.52 -6.13
N PHE A 72 11.21 16.83 -5.59
CA PHE A 72 11.59 16.39 -4.27
C PHE A 72 11.72 17.54 -3.28
N TYR A 73 11.28 17.31 -2.05
CA TYR A 73 11.57 18.18 -0.93
C TYR A 73 12.57 17.52 0.05
N LYS A 74 13.35 18.34 0.74
CA LYS A 74 14.32 17.89 1.74
C LYS A 74 13.66 17.64 3.08
N ILE A 75 14.14 16.62 3.80
CA ILE A 75 13.78 16.36 5.19
C ILE A 75 14.96 16.66 6.12
N ASN A 76 14.65 16.97 7.38
CA ASN A 76 15.62 17.21 8.43
C ASN A 76 15.95 15.91 9.20
N SER A 77 16.82 16.01 10.23
CA SER A 77 17.20 14.88 11.07
C SER A 77 16.04 14.25 11.87
N ASN A 78 14.94 14.99 12.04
CA ASN A 78 13.74 14.48 12.67
C ASN A 78 12.80 13.78 11.68
N LEU A 79 13.21 13.55 10.43
CA LEU A 79 12.39 12.99 9.37
C LEU A 79 11.12 13.84 9.06
N GLU A 80 11.26 15.14 9.16
CA GLU A 80 10.22 16.13 8.90
C GLU A 80 10.65 17.05 7.74
N ILE A 81 9.70 17.71 7.10
CA ILE A 81 9.98 18.66 6.02
C ILE A 81 10.90 19.77 6.54
N SER A 82 12.05 19.98 5.87
CA SER A 82 12.97 21.07 6.20
C SER A 82 12.41 22.43 5.77
N SER A 83 11.80 22.48 4.59
CA SER A 83 11.16 23.66 4.04
C SER A 83 9.98 23.21 3.18
N LEU A 84 8.78 23.65 3.53
CA LEU A 84 7.56 23.28 2.80
C LEU A 84 7.59 23.94 1.41
N PRO A 85 7.51 23.16 0.30
CA PRO A 85 7.42 23.72 -1.04
C PRO A 85 6.10 24.49 -1.21
N LYS A 86 6.09 25.43 -2.14
CA LYS A 86 4.85 26.11 -2.52
C LYS A 86 4.03 25.17 -3.41
N ILE A 87 2.94 24.65 -2.87
CA ILE A 87 2.09 23.66 -3.56
C ILE A 87 1.02 24.38 -4.37
N GLY A 88 1.02 24.17 -5.68
CA GLY A 88 0.05 24.74 -6.62
C GLY A 88 -1.36 24.13 -6.49
N ASN A 89 -2.30 24.64 -7.28
CA ASN A 89 -3.72 24.24 -7.15
C ASN A 89 -3.96 22.75 -7.48
N ASN A 90 -3.33 22.23 -8.51
CA ASN A 90 -3.46 20.83 -8.93
C ASN A 90 -2.19 20.01 -8.62
N GLU A 91 -1.57 20.31 -7.49
CA GLU A 91 -0.39 19.63 -6.99
C GLU A 91 -0.68 18.96 -5.66
N TYR A 92 0.00 17.85 -5.41
CA TYR A 92 -0.12 17.07 -4.18
C TYR A 92 1.26 16.87 -3.55
N ILE A 93 1.28 16.57 -2.27
CA ILE A 93 2.49 16.28 -1.52
C ILE A 93 2.35 14.97 -0.77
N ILE A 94 3.32 14.10 -0.89
CA ILE A 94 3.39 12.85 -0.13
C ILE A 94 4.15 13.11 1.16
N ILE A 95 3.56 12.73 2.28
CA ILE A 95 4.19 12.76 3.61
C ILE A 95 4.33 11.32 4.09
N ASN A 96 5.56 10.90 4.32
CA ASN A 96 5.86 9.55 4.82
C ASN A 96 5.69 9.49 6.34
N ASN A 97 4.90 8.55 6.81
CA ASN A 97 4.86 8.19 8.22
C ASN A 97 6.02 7.22 8.52
N TYR A 98 7.22 7.79 8.64
CA TYR A 98 8.45 7.02 8.81
C TYR A 98 8.39 6.13 10.04
N PHE A 99 8.59 4.84 9.84
CA PHE A 99 8.68 3.80 10.89
C PHE A 99 7.45 3.71 11.80
N GLY A 100 6.33 4.36 11.45
CA GLY A 100 5.14 4.42 12.28
C GLY A 100 5.29 5.25 13.57
N ILE A 101 6.28 6.15 13.63
CA ILE A 101 6.57 7.00 14.80
C ILE A 101 6.26 8.48 14.57
N LYS A 102 5.69 8.82 13.41
CA LYS A 102 5.43 10.22 13.02
C LYS A 102 3.95 10.62 13.08
N ASP A 103 3.11 9.88 13.79
CA ASP A 103 1.66 10.10 13.84
C ASP A 103 1.29 11.54 14.19
N LYS A 104 1.90 12.11 15.25
CA LYS A 104 1.67 13.52 15.65
C LYS A 104 2.09 14.52 14.58
N TYR A 105 3.16 14.20 13.84
CA TYR A 105 3.60 15.03 12.72
C TYR A 105 2.65 14.95 11.55
N ILE A 106 2.15 13.75 11.22
CA ILE A 106 1.12 13.53 10.20
C ILE A 106 -0.15 14.34 10.55
N ASP A 107 -0.63 14.28 11.78
CA ASP A 107 -1.80 15.05 12.23
C ASP A 107 -1.58 16.56 12.10
N LYS A 108 -0.40 17.05 12.46
CA LYS A 108 -0.02 18.47 12.27
C LYS A 108 -0.02 18.85 10.79
N MET A 109 0.61 18.05 9.95
CA MET A 109 0.71 18.34 8.51
C MET A 109 -0.65 18.26 7.81
N SER A 110 -1.54 17.37 8.24
CA SER A 110 -2.90 17.28 7.70
C SER A 110 -3.71 18.57 7.93
N SER A 111 -3.51 19.21 9.08
CA SER A 111 -4.16 20.49 9.38
C SER A 111 -3.64 21.65 8.51
N ILE A 112 -2.40 21.57 8.03
CA ILE A 112 -1.76 22.59 7.20
C ILE A 112 -2.08 22.37 5.71
N LEU A 113 -2.00 21.12 5.26
CA LEU A 113 -2.04 20.75 3.83
C LEU A 113 -3.43 20.35 3.35
N GLY A 114 -4.30 19.90 4.26
CA GLY A 114 -5.66 19.48 3.92
C GLY A 114 -5.69 18.42 2.81
N ASP A 115 -6.55 18.64 1.83
CA ASP A 115 -6.78 17.71 0.72
C ASP A 115 -5.60 17.53 -0.24
N LYS A 116 -4.58 18.38 -0.16
CA LYS A 116 -3.36 18.25 -0.98
C LYS A 116 -2.39 17.19 -0.47
N MET A 117 -2.60 16.69 0.75
CA MET A 117 -1.76 15.70 1.38
C MET A 117 -2.15 14.28 1.00
N ILE A 118 -1.16 13.46 0.68
CA ILE A 118 -1.26 12.00 0.58
C ILE A 118 -0.28 11.41 1.60
N ILE A 119 -0.74 10.46 2.42
CA ILE A 119 0.09 9.85 3.46
C ILE A 119 0.62 8.52 2.95
N ASP A 120 1.94 8.36 2.98
CA ASP A 120 2.59 7.06 2.84
C ASP A 120 2.68 6.38 4.19
N ASN A 121 1.77 5.44 4.44
CA ASN A 121 1.75 4.57 5.61
C ASN A 121 2.35 3.18 5.32
N SER A 122 3.17 3.04 4.30
CA SER A 122 3.79 1.74 3.98
C SER A 122 4.75 1.24 5.07
N GLN A 123 5.09 2.09 6.05
CA GLN A 123 5.85 1.75 7.26
C GLN A 123 5.06 1.98 8.57
N ALA A 124 3.72 2.18 8.47
CA ALA A 124 2.87 2.57 9.60
C ALA A 124 1.48 1.90 9.51
N LEU A 125 1.47 0.56 9.49
CA LEU A 125 0.22 -0.21 9.33
C LEU A 125 -0.84 0.12 10.38
N PHE A 126 -0.41 0.41 11.60
CA PHE A 126 -1.29 0.66 12.74
C PHE A 126 -1.67 2.13 12.95
N TYR A 127 -1.24 3.03 12.05
CA TYR A 127 -1.67 4.42 12.10
C TYR A 127 -3.19 4.52 11.93
N ASN A 128 -3.85 5.09 12.92
CA ASN A 128 -5.29 5.31 12.90
C ASN A 128 -5.65 6.56 12.09
N ASN A 129 -5.99 6.37 10.83
CA ASN A 129 -6.44 7.44 9.93
C ASN A 129 -7.89 7.89 10.25
N LYS A 130 -8.08 8.53 11.40
CA LYS A 130 -9.40 8.95 11.92
C LYS A 130 -10.20 9.86 10.98
N PHE A 131 -9.52 10.58 10.12
CA PHE A 131 -10.14 11.60 9.26
C PHE A 131 -10.39 11.11 7.83
N GLY A 132 -10.07 9.86 7.52
CA GLY A 132 -10.18 9.32 6.15
C GLY A 132 -9.32 10.10 5.15
N LEU A 133 -8.13 10.55 5.59
CA LEU A 133 -7.16 11.24 4.74
C LEU A 133 -6.65 10.30 3.65
N LYS A 134 -6.38 10.85 2.46
CA LYS A 134 -5.79 10.09 1.36
C LYS A 134 -4.50 9.42 1.83
N SER A 135 -4.49 8.09 1.84
CA SER A 135 -3.34 7.34 2.35
C SER A 135 -3.24 5.96 1.72
N PHE A 136 -2.04 5.42 1.67
CA PHE A 136 -1.79 4.07 1.20
C PHE A 136 -0.89 3.30 2.15
N TYR A 137 -1.03 1.96 2.13
CA TYR A 137 -0.39 1.03 3.04
C TYR A 137 0.20 -0.15 2.26
N SER A 138 1.23 -0.78 2.81
CA SER A 138 1.83 -2.01 2.30
C SER A 138 1.79 -3.09 3.37
N PHE A 139 0.99 -4.15 3.15
CA PHE A 139 0.84 -5.21 4.15
C PHE A 139 2.05 -6.12 4.26
N ARG A 140 2.73 -6.40 3.16
CA ARG A 140 3.87 -7.32 3.10
C ARG A 140 5.08 -6.91 3.95
N LYS A 141 5.09 -5.67 4.46
CA LYS A 141 6.12 -5.21 5.40
C LYS A 141 5.83 -5.60 6.85
N PHE A 142 4.59 -6.00 7.15
CA PHE A 142 4.13 -6.27 8.51
C PHE A 142 3.58 -7.66 8.69
N VAL A 143 3.00 -8.24 7.64
CA VAL A 143 2.33 -9.55 7.69
C VAL A 143 2.82 -10.45 6.57
N GLY A 144 2.84 -11.75 6.85
CA GLY A 144 3.30 -12.79 5.93
C GLY A 144 2.26 -13.13 4.87
N VAL A 145 2.01 -12.20 3.94
CA VAL A 145 1.06 -12.36 2.85
C VAL A 145 1.74 -12.29 1.49
N PRO A 146 1.25 -13.02 0.47
CA PRO A 146 1.88 -13.06 -0.84
C PRO A 146 1.78 -11.74 -1.61
N ASP A 147 0.70 -10.99 -1.41
CA ASP A 147 0.43 -9.68 -1.99
C ASP A 147 -0.30 -8.81 -0.96
N GLY A 148 -0.54 -7.55 -1.28
CA GLY A 148 -1.41 -6.71 -0.47
C GLY A 148 -0.90 -5.30 -0.20
N GLY A 149 -1.81 -4.40 -0.39
CA GLY A 149 -1.77 -3.00 -0.02
C GLY A 149 -3.18 -2.49 0.20
N MET A 150 -3.30 -1.29 0.72
CA MET A 150 -4.59 -0.66 0.93
C MET A 150 -4.51 0.82 0.57
N ALA A 151 -5.52 1.31 -0.13
CA ALA A 151 -5.73 2.73 -0.36
C ALA A 151 -6.94 3.21 0.44
N ILE A 152 -6.83 4.38 1.07
CA ILE A 152 -7.95 5.07 1.71
C ILE A 152 -8.20 6.37 0.95
N THR A 153 -9.40 6.53 0.40
CA THR A 153 -9.84 7.75 -0.27
C THR A 153 -11.35 7.88 -0.23
N LYS A 154 -11.83 9.09 -0.08
CA LYS A 154 -13.25 9.43 -0.22
C LYS A 154 -13.65 9.55 -1.68
N ASP A 155 -12.71 9.93 -2.52
CA ASP A 155 -12.90 10.05 -3.97
C ASP A 155 -12.84 8.64 -4.58
N ARG A 156 -13.94 8.19 -5.18
CA ARG A 156 -14.03 6.86 -5.80
C ARG A 156 -14.53 6.98 -7.21
N ASN A 157 -13.64 6.90 -8.16
CA ASN A 157 -14.00 6.53 -9.51
C ASN A 157 -14.31 5.03 -9.54
N LYS A 158 -15.33 4.61 -10.29
CA LYS A 158 -15.67 3.19 -10.42
C LYS A 158 -14.64 2.49 -11.31
N ILE A 159 -13.45 2.24 -10.77
CA ILE A 159 -12.45 1.41 -11.44
C ILE A 159 -12.82 -0.05 -11.14
N VAL A 160 -13.12 -0.80 -12.18
CA VAL A 160 -13.31 -2.24 -12.05
C VAL A 160 -11.94 -2.88 -11.95
N LEU A 161 -11.71 -3.60 -10.86
CA LEU A 161 -10.45 -4.26 -10.58
C LEU A 161 -10.58 -5.77 -10.76
N ASP A 162 -9.75 -6.34 -11.61
CA ASP A 162 -9.57 -7.78 -11.65
C ASP A 162 -8.91 -8.28 -10.36
N LYS A 163 -9.21 -9.52 -9.98
CA LYS A 163 -8.68 -10.11 -8.78
C LYS A 163 -7.26 -10.61 -8.97
N SER A 164 -6.37 -10.28 -8.04
CA SER A 164 -5.01 -10.82 -8.03
C SER A 164 -5.02 -12.31 -7.74
N ILE A 165 -4.12 -13.04 -8.39
CA ILE A 165 -3.84 -14.46 -8.12
C ILE A 165 -2.51 -14.53 -7.37
N SER A 166 -2.46 -15.30 -6.29
CA SER A 166 -1.32 -15.34 -5.39
C SER A 166 -0.60 -16.67 -5.29
N TYR A 167 -1.13 -17.74 -5.90
CA TYR A 167 -0.54 -19.08 -5.75
C TYR A 167 0.91 -19.17 -6.22
N ASP A 168 1.28 -18.46 -7.26
CA ASP A 168 2.63 -18.35 -7.80
C ASP A 168 3.55 -17.39 -7.03
N LYS A 169 2.95 -16.55 -6.16
CA LYS A 169 3.66 -15.56 -5.35
C LYS A 169 3.91 -16.01 -3.90
N ILE A 170 3.28 -17.09 -3.44
CA ILE A 170 3.35 -17.55 -2.04
C ILE A 170 4.67 -18.29 -1.73
N SER A 171 5.41 -18.74 -2.74
CA SER A 171 6.61 -19.57 -2.60
C SER A 171 7.66 -19.01 -1.64
N HIS A 172 7.84 -17.69 -1.60
CA HIS A 172 8.81 -17.05 -0.71
C HIS A 172 8.44 -17.20 0.77
N LEU A 173 7.13 -17.26 1.10
CA LEU A 173 6.66 -17.49 2.48
C LEU A 173 6.90 -18.92 2.91
N LEU A 174 6.60 -19.89 2.04
CA LEU A 174 6.86 -21.30 2.29
C LEU A 174 8.36 -21.59 2.40
N CYS A 175 9.18 -21.05 1.48
CA CYS A 175 10.63 -21.15 1.57
C CYS A 175 11.19 -20.62 2.90
N ARG A 176 10.60 -19.55 3.44
CA ARG A 176 11.03 -19.00 4.72
C ARG A 176 10.72 -19.91 5.89
N ILE A 177 9.65 -20.71 5.80
CA ILE A 177 9.24 -21.69 6.82
C ILE A 177 10.06 -22.96 6.68
N ASP A 178 10.13 -23.51 5.45
CA ASP A 178 10.69 -24.84 5.20
C ASP A 178 12.22 -24.85 5.18
N LEU A 179 12.85 -23.74 4.79
CA LEU A 179 14.30 -23.61 4.65
C LEU A 179 14.85 -22.56 5.63
N ASP A 180 14.91 -21.28 5.18
CA ASP A 180 15.47 -20.18 5.96
C ASP A 180 15.04 -18.81 5.44
N ALA A 181 15.36 -17.76 6.22
CA ALA A 181 15.03 -16.37 5.87
C ALA A 181 15.75 -15.88 4.60
N SER A 182 16.98 -16.33 4.33
CA SER A 182 17.76 -15.91 3.16
C SER A 182 17.16 -16.45 1.87
N SER A 183 16.82 -17.73 1.85
CA SER A 183 16.15 -18.39 0.72
C SER A 183 14.78 -17.79 0.44
N GLY A 184 14.00 -17.53 1.48
CA GLY A 184 12.72 -16.82 1.38
C GLY A 184 12.90 -15.43 0.77
N TYR A 185 13.90 -14.67 1.22
CA TYR A 185 14.17 -13.33 0.71
C TYR A 185 14.60 -13.30 -0.77
N GLN A 186 15.38 -14.28 -1.21
CA GLN A 186 15.76 -14.39 -2.63
C GLN A 186 14.52 -14.62 -3.51
N ASN A 187 13.60 -15.49 -3.10
CA ASN A 187 12.35 -15.71 -3.80
C ASN A 187 11.43 -14.47 -3.74
N TYR A 188 11.40 -13.78 -2.62
CA TYR A 188 10.70 -12.50 -2.49
C TYR A 188 11.19 -11.48 -3.54
N LYS A 189 12.51 -11.32 -3.70
CA LYS A 189 13.08 -10.40 -4.71
C LYS A 189 12.67 -10.76 -6.15
N LYS A 190 12.62 -12.05 -6.49
CA LYS A 190 12.14 -12.50 -7.81
C LYS A 190 10.68 -12.10 -8.04
N ASN A 191 9.83 -12.27 -7.01
CA ASN A 191 8.43 -11.87 -7.08
C ASN A 191 8.26 -10.36 -7.21
N GLU A 192 9.09 -9.55 -6.53
CA GLU A 192 9.06 -8.08 -6.64
C GLU A 192 9.30 -7.60 -8.08
N ASN A 193 10.26 -8.17 -8.77
CA ASN A 193 10.57 -7.83 -10.16
C ASN A 193 9.38 -8.11 -11.10
N ASN A 194 8.58 -9.13 -10.79
CA ASN A 194 7.40 -9.48 -11.58
C ASN A 194 6.20 -8.57 -11.27
N ILE A 195 6.06 -8.08 -10.05
CA ILE A 195 4.92 -7.25 -9.62
C ILE A 195 4.85 -5.93 -10.41
N SER A 196 5.98 -5.34 -10.77
CA SER A 196 6.02 -4.07 -11.52
C SER A 196 5.25 -4.08 -12.84
N ASN A 197 5.01 -5.26 -13.42
CA ASN A 197 4.39 -5.44 -14.74
C ASN A 197 2.94 -5.95 -14.69
N ILE A 198 2.40 -6.25 -13.50
CA ILE A 198 1.09 -6.90 -13.38
C ILE A 198 -0.07 -5.90 -13.53
N GLY A 199 0.12 -4.64 -13.10
CA GLY A 199 -0.96 -3.64 -13.05
C GLY A 199 -1.74 -3.66 -11.74
N ILE A 200 -2.72 -2.76 -11.66
CA ILE A 200 -3.59 -2.63 -10.48
C ILE A 200 -4.61 -3.76 -10.48
N HIS A 201 -4.62 -4.54 -9.40
CA HIS A 201 -5.61 -5.58 -9.15
C HIS A 201 -6.12 -5.46 -7.72
N SER A 202 -7.32 -5.96 -7.43
CA SER A 202 -7.75 -6.16 -6.06
C SER A 202 -6.86 -7.22 -5.39
N MET A 203 -6.66 -7.11 -4.08
CA MET A 203 -5.85 -8.05 -3.31
C MET A 203 -6.35 -9.49 -3.45
N SER A 204 -5.46 -10.46 -3.44
CA SER A 204 -5.81 -11.88 -3.57
C SER A 204 -6.62 -12.41 -2.37
N VAL A 205 -7.35 -13.51 -2.57
CA VAL A 205 -8.22 -14.10 -1.53
C VAL A 205 -7.45 -14.76 -0.40
N SER A 206 -6.22 -15.22 -0.66
CA SER A 206 -5.37 -15.87 0.34
C SER A 206 -5.17 -15.03 1.61
N TYR A 207 -5.29 -13.72 1.47
CA TYR A 207 -5.27 -12.81 2.62
C TYR A 207 -6.48 -12.94 3.55
N THR A 208 -7.68 -13.12 3.03
CA THR A 208 -8.89 -13.22 3.87
C THR A 208 -8.84 -14.42 4.81
N HIS A 209 -8.07 -15.43 4.45
CA HIS A 209 -7.87 -16.63 5.28
C HIS A 209 -6.78 -16.44 6.35
N LEU A 210 -5.74 -15.62 6.07
CA LEU A 210 -4.63 -15.40 7.02
C LEU A 210 -4.97 -14.42 8.16
N ARG A 211 -6.05 -13.67 8.03
CA ARG A 211 -6.49 -12.63 8.98
C ARG A 211 -6.90 -13.12 10.35
N ALA A 212 -7.23 -14.39 10.48
CA ALA A 212 -7.77 -14.95 11.73
C ALA A 212 -6.76 -14.96 12.90
N HIS A 213 -5.47 -14.76 12.65
CA HIS A 213 -4.44 -14.85 13.69
C HIS A 213 -4.00 -13.51 14.31
N GLU A 214 -4.42 -12.37 13.76
CA GLU A 214 -3.92 -11.05 14.21
C GLU A 214 -4.83 -10.27 15.16
N THR A 215 -5.98 -10.80 15.51
CA THR A 215 -6.92 -10.14 16.45
C THR A 215 -6.70 -10.50 17.92
N VAL A 216 -5.56 -11.07 18.27
CA VAL A 216 -5.21 -11.39 19.66
C VAL A 216 -3.88 -10.67 20.02
N LEU A 217 -3.92 -9.36 20.05
CA LEU A 217 -2.99 -8.52 20.82
C LEU A 217 -3.75 -7.36 21.44
#